data_34925577cb2932e77a793a69f05d79bb
#
_entry.id   34925577cb2932e77a793a69f05d79bb
#
_cell.length_a   1.000
_cell.length_b   1.000
_cell.length_c   1.000
_cell.angle_alpha   90.00
_cell.angle_beta   90.00
_cell.angle_gamma   90.00
#
_symmetry.space_group_name_H-M   'P 1'
#
loop_
_entity.id
_entity.type
_entity.pdbx_description
1 polymer ?
#
loop_
_entity_poly.entity_id
_entity_poly.type
_entity_poly.pdbx_seq_one_letter_code
_entity_poly.pdbx_strand_id
1 'polypeptide(L)'
;MAVTMSRVVQKRIAVGLTLGQAALWAVILVVLFVVLFPFIYAITTSFKTQTASYDGTMIPWLQYQPTLANWANEFGSGGPETFKALSNSVLIAGSATVFATALGTLAGYGLGRFKYRIGNRNLVMWFLSQRFMPPIATVIPFVLMFKQLHLLDTPLGMTIVNTTFTLPFAVLIMRDFFADFPPDLHEAALVDGAT
;
A
#
# COMPACT_ATOMS: atom_id res chain seq x y z
N MET A 1 -31.29 49.84 -12.07
CA MET A 1 -30.28 49.83 -11.01
C MET A 1 -30.05 48.41 -10.39
N ALA A 2 -31.06 47.58 -10.26
CA ALA A 2 -30.95 46.20 -9.68
C ALA A 2 -30.18 45.19 -10.56
N VAL A 3 -30.27 45.28 -11.90
CA VAL A 3 -29.62 44.35 -12.83
C VAL A 3 -28.10 44.53 -12.87
N THR A 4 -27.58 45.73 -12.61
CA THR A 4 -26.13 46.00 -12.57
C THR A 4 -25.46 45.49 -11.30
N MET A 5 -26.18 45.47 -10.17
CA MET A 5 -25.71 44.91 -8.91
C MET A 5 -25.55 43.38 -8.97
N SER A 6 -26.45 42.66 -9.64
CA SER A 6 -26.38 41.22 -9.77
C SER A 6 -25.14 40.75 -10.55
N ARG A 7 -24.74 41.42 -11.58
CA ARG A 7 -23.55 41.12 -12.40
C ARG A 7 -22.24 41.36 -11.65
N VAL A 8 -22.17 42.39 -10.81
CA VAL A 8 -20.96 42.68 -10.00
C VAL A 8 -20.79 41.64 -8.89
N VAL A 9 -21.88 41.22 -8.26
CA VAL A 9 -21.87 40.19 -7.22
C VAL A 9 -21.49 38.83 -7.84
N GLN A 10 -22.08 38.45 -8.97
CA GLN A 10 -21.71 37.22 -9.70
C GLN A 10 -20.25 37.21 -10.14
N LYS A 11 -19.73 38.34 -10.63
CA LYS A 11 -18.33 38.46 -11.04
C LYS A 11 -17.36 38.34 -9.84
N ARG A 12 -17.72 38.89 -8.67
CA ARG A 12 -16.93 38.73 -7.44
C ARG A 12 -16.95 37.31 -6.89
N ILE A 13 -18.07 36.62 -6.94
CA ILE A 13 -18.19 35.22 -6.57
C ILE A 13 -17.37 34.34 -7.52
N ALA A 14 -17.45 34.57 -8.83
CA ALA A 14 -16.68 33.82 -9.81
C ALA A 14 -15.16 34.04 -9.67
N VAL A 15 -14.73 35.29 -9.42
CA VAL A 15 -13.30 35.59 -9.15
C VAL A 15 -12.83 34.95 -7.82
N GLY A 16 -13.67 34.97 -6.79
CA GLY A 16 -13.36 34.34 -5.51
C GLY A 16 -13.25 32.79 -5.63
N LEU A 17 -14.11 32.17 -6.43
CA LEU A 17 -14.05 30.74 -6.75
C LEU A 17 -12.78 30.38 -7.55
N THR A 18 -12.40 31.22 -8.53
CA THR A 18 -11.18 30.98 -9.32
C THR A 18 -9.90 31.15 -8.49
N LEU A 19 -9.85 32.15 -7.60
CA LEU A 19 -8.72 32.35 -6.68
C LEU A 19 -8.62 31.21 -5.67
N GLY A 20 -9.74 30.78 -5.12
CA GLY A 20 -9.79 29.63 -4.21
C GLY A 20 -9.34 28.33 -4.90
N GLN A 21 -9.79 28.11 -6.13
CA GLN A 21 -9.34 26.96 -6.94
C GLN A 21 -7.84 27.05 -7.26
N ALA A 22 -7.34 28.22 -7.63
CA ALA A 22 -5.91 28.42 -7.90
C ALA A 22 -5.06 28.14 -6.65
N ALA A 23 -5.49 28.63 -5.49
CA ALA A 23 -4.82 28.35 -4.22
C ALA A 23 -4.84 26.85 -3.88
N LEU A 24 -5.97 26.16 -4.10
CA LEU A 24 -6.09 24.72 -3.87
C LEU A 24 -5.16 23.94 -4.80
N TRP A 25 -5.11 24.28 -6.08
CA TRP A 25 -4.18 23.66 -7.03
C TRP A 25 -2.71 23.92 -6.65
N ALA A 26 -2.38 25.12 -6.18
CA ALA A 26 -1.04 25.44 -5.70
C ALA A 26 -0.64 24.56 -4.52
N VAL A 27 -1.53 24.38 -3.54
CA VAL A 27 -1.30 23.48 -2.39
C VAL A 27 -1.13 22.03 -2.86
N ILE A 28 -1.99 21.54 -3.76
CA ILE A 28 -1.89 20.20 -4.31
C ILE A 28 -0.54 19.99 -5.02
N LEU A 29 -0.10 20.94 -5.82
CA LEU A 29 1.19 20.87 -6.53
C LEU A 29 2.37 20.84 -5.56
N VAL A 30 2.33 21.67 -4.50
CA VAL A 30 3.38 21.67 -3.46
C VAL A 30 3.42 20.33 -2.74
N VAL A 31 2.27 19.81 -2.31
CA VAL A 31 2.20 18.50 -1.64
C VAL A 31 2.71 17.40 -2.58
N LEU A 32 2.26 17.41 -3.83
CA LEU A 32 2.70 16.45 -4.85
C LEU A 32 4.21 16.52 -5.07
N PHE A 33 4.78 17.72 -5.17
CA PHE A 33 6.22 17.92 -5.31
C PHE A 33 6.98 17.35 -4.11
N VAL A 34 6.55 17.66 -2.88
CA VAL A 34 7.18 17.14 -1.66
C VAL A 34 7.13 15.61 -1.59
N VAL A 35 5.99 15.01 -1.96
CA VAL A 35 5.82 13.55 -1.97
C VAL A 35 6.64 12.88 -3.07
N LEU A 36 6.70 13.49 -4.26
CA LEU A 36 7.43 12.92 -5.40
C LEU A 36 8.95 13.19 -5.33
N PHE A 37 9.37 14.22 -4.60
CA PHE A 37 10.76 14.64 -4.54
C PHE A 37 11.75 13.51 -4.20
N PRO A 38 11.53 12.67 -3.15
CA PRO A 38 12.45 11.58 -2.84
C PRO A 38 12.53 10.54 -3.96
N PHE A 39 11.45 10.30 -4.70
CA PHE A 39 11.46 9.37 -5.83
C PHE A 39 12.23 9.96 -7.02
N ILE A 40 12.00 11.23 -7.33
CA ILE A 40 12.76 11.94 -8.39
C ILE A 40 14.24 11.94 -8.03
N TYR A 41 14.58 12.22 -6.76
CA TYR A 41 15.95 12.20 -6.29
C TYR A 41 16.59 10.80 -6.42
N ALA A 42 15.89 9.76 -6.03
CA ALA A 42 16.36 8.38 -6.18
C ALA A 42 16.60 8.02 -7.65
N ILE A 43 15.67 8.36 -8.55
CA ILE A 43 15.80 8.14 -9.99
C ILE A 43 17.01 8.90 -10.54
N THR A 44 17.15 10.19 -10.26
CA THR A 44 18.28 10.99 -10.75
C THR A 44 19.62 10.49 -10.19
N THR A 45 19.66 10.06 -8.92
CA THR A 45 20.86 9.51 -8.29
C THR A 45 21.26 8.16 -8.89
N SER A 46 20.33 7.34 -9.35
CA SER A 46 20.65 6.06 -10.02
C SER A 46 21.48 6.21 -11.29
N PHE A 47 21.43 7.39 -11.90
CA PHE A 47 22.23 7.74 -13.10
C PHE A 47 23.52 8.50 -12.78
N LYS A 48 23.91 8.67 -11.51
CA LYS A 48 25.15 9.31 -11.10
C LYS A 48 26.28 8.29 -10.97
N THR A 49 27.52 8.77 -11.10
CA THR A 49 28.67 8.01 -10.66
C THR A 49 28.68 7.92 -9.13
N GLN A 50 29.38 6.93 -8.58
CA GLN A 50 29.48 6.74 -7.13
C GLN A 50 30.00 7.99 -6.40
N THR A 51 30.97 8.69 -6.98
CA THR A 51 31.50 9.95 -6.44
C THR A 51 30.47 11.09 -6.49
N ALA A 52 29.77 11.25 -7.63
CA ALA A 52 28.75 12.29 -7.80
C ALA A 52 27.47 12.02 -6.97
N SER A 53 27.26 10.82 -6.44
CA SER A 53 26.11 10.51 -5.59
C SER A 53 26.18 11.18 -4.23
N TYR A 54 27.37 11.52 -3.76
CA TYR A 54 27.60 12.27 -2.51
C TYR A 54 27.57 13.79 -2.71
N ASP A 55 27.62 14.27 -3.96
CA ASP A 55 27.49 15.69 -4.27
C ASP A 55 25.99 16.04 -4.34
N GLY A 56 25.60 17.16 -3.77
CA GLY A 56 24.20 17.63 -3.73
C GLY A 56 23.62 18.04 -5.10
N THR A 57 24.21 17.59 -6.21
CA THR A 57 23.78 17.89 -7.57
C THR A 57 22.49 17.13 -7.91
N MET A 58 21.54 17.74 -8.65
CA MET A 58 20.24 17.13 -8.97
C MET A 58 19.92 17.12 -10.46
N ILE A 59 20.49 18.04 -11.23
CA ILE A 59 20.07 18.26 -12.63
C ILE A 59 21.03 17.52 -13.57
N PRO A 60 20.53 16.46 -14.26
CA PRO A 60 21.34 15.74 -15.26
C PRO A 60 21.79 16.69 -16.38
N TRP A 61 22.90 16.40 -17.00
CA TRP A 61 23.58 17.14 -18.07
C TRP A 61 24.04 18.57 -17.70
N LEU A 62 23.44 19.21 -16.70
CA LEU A 62 23.86 20.54 -16.25
C LEU A 62 24.86 20.48 -15.11
N GLN A 63 24.62 19.62 -14.13
CA GLN A 63 25.43 19.52 -12.93
C GLN A 63 26.31 18.25 -12.91
N TYR A 64 25.89 17.20 -13.60
CA TYR A 64 26.65 15.95 -13.76
C TYR A 64 26.32 15.27 -15.08
N GLN A 65 27.22 14.44 -15.56
CA GLN A 65 26.98 13.61 -16.75
C GLN A 65 26.30 12.31 -16.34
N PRO A 66 25.07 12.02 -16.83
CA PRO A 66 24.38 10.78 -16.51
C PRO A 66 25.15 9.56 -17.03
N THR A 67 25.16 8.50 -16.25
CA THR A 67 25.80 7.22 -16.58
C THR A 67 24.86 6.06 -16.28
N LEU A 68 24.97 4.98 -17.05
CA LEU A 68 24.29 3.71 -16.79
C LEU A 68 25.18 2.71 -16.02
N ALA A 69 26.33 3.15 -15.51
CA ALA A 69 27.29 2.26 -14.86
C ALA A 69 26.68 1.50 -13.67
N ASN A 70 25.87 2.16 -12.85
CA ASN A 70 25.19 1.49 -11.72
C ASN A 70 24.24 0.40 -12.22
N TRP A 71 23.45 0.69 -13.25
CA TRP A 71 22.53 -0.27 -13.86
C TRP A 71 23.28 -1.43 -14.53
N ALA A 72 24.39 -1.14 -15.23
CA ALA A 72 25.23 -2.16 -15.82
C ALA A 72 25.87 -3.07 -14.76
N ASN A 73 26.27 -2.52 -13.62
CA ASN A 73 26.79 -3.30 -12.49
C ASN A 73 25.70 -4.17 -11.86
N GLU A 74 24.51 -3.60 -11.59
CA GLU A 74 23.41 -4.33 -10.94
C GLU A 74 22.84 -5.44 -11.82
N PHE A 75 22.74 -5.24 -13.13
CA PHE A 75 22.22 -6.25 -14.06
C PHE A 75 23.33 -7.07 -14.76
N GLY A 76 24.59 -6.66 -14.63
CA GLY A 76 25.75 -7.35 -15.14
C GLY A 76 26.41 -8.24 -14.09
N SER A 77 27.50 -7.77 -13.48
CA SER A 77 28.30 -8.54 -12.52
C SER A 77 27.56 -8.82 -11.21
N GLY A 78 26.71 -7.90 -10.72
CA GLY A 78 25.83 -8.08 -9.56
C GLY A 78 24.50 -8.76 -9.89
N GLY A 79 24.21 -9.01 -11.17
CA GLY A 79 22.92 -9.48 -11.67
C GLY A 79 22.37 -10.74 -10.98
N PRO A 80 23.16 -11.81 -10.80
CA PRO A 80 22.67 -13.04 -10.16
C PRO A 80 22.13 -12.83 -8.75
N GLU A 81 22.77 -11.98 -7.94
CA GLU A 81 22.34 -11.67 -6.57
C GLU A 81 21.08 -10.77 -6.56
N THR A 82 21.07 -9.74 -7.41
CA THR A 82 19.92 -8.84 -7.55
C THR A 82 18.68 -9.57 -8.05
N PHE A 83 18.82 -10.44 -9.05
CA PHE A 83 17.71 -11.28 -9.54
C PHE A 83 17.23 -12.28 -8.50
N LYS A 84 18.13 -12.88 -7.73
CA LYS A 84 17.77 -13.77 -6.63
C LYS A 84 16.98 -13.01 -5.53
N ALA A 85 17.44 -11.83 -5.15
CA ALA A 85 16.74 -11.00 -4.16
C ALA A 85 15.36 -10.57 -4.67
N LEU A 86 15.25 -10.17 -5.93
CA LEU A 86 13.99 -9.79 -6.56
C LEU A 86 13.03 -10.97 -6.66
N SER A 87 13.49 -12.13 -7.11
CA SER A 87 12.67 -13.34 -7.20
C SER A 87 12.17 -13.81 -5.83
N ASN A 88 13.01 -13.75 -4.79
CA ASN A 88 12.59 -14.04 -3.42
C ASN A 88 11.52 -13.06 -2.94
N SER A 89 11.70 -11.76 -3.23
CA SER A 89 10.72 -10.73 -2.86
C SER A 89 9.37 -10.97 -3.55
N VAL A 90 9.37 -11.28 -4.84
CA VAL A 90 8.14 -11.60 -5.61
C VAL A 90 7.49 -12.87 -5.07
N LEU A 91 8.26 -13.92 -4.82
CA LEU A 91 7.75 -15.18 -4.27
C LEU A 91 7.11 -14.98 -2.89
N ILE A 92 7.82 -14.31 -1.97
CA ILE A 92 7.36 -14.08 -0.60
C ILE A 92 6.13 -13.16 -0.60
N ALA A 93 6.19 -12.02 -1.29
CA ALA A 93 5.08 -11.07 -1.33
C ALA A 93 3.86 -11.67 -2.06
N GLY A 94 4.07 -12.36 -3.18
CA GLY A 94 3.01 -13.02 -3.95
C GLY A 94 2.31 -14.10 -3.14
N SER A 95 3.06 -15.01 -2.54
CA SER A 95 2.49 -16.08 -1.70
C SER A 95 1.79 -15.52 -0.47
N ALA A 96 2.38 -14.55 0.24
CA ALA A 96 1.74 -13.91 1.39
C ALA A 96 0.42 -13.21 1.00
N THR A 97 0.37 -12.55 -0.15
CA THR A 97 -0.85 -11.92 -0.67
C THR A 97 -1.93 -12.94 -0.95
N VAL A 98 -1.59 -14.05 -1.63
CA VAL A 98 -2.55 -15.13 -1.92
C VAL A 98 -3.13 -15.71 -0.63
N PHE A 99 -2.28 -16.07 0.34
CA PHE A 99 -2.74 -16.62 1.61
C PHE A 99 -3.55 -15.62 2.43
N ALA A 100 -3.09 -14.38 2.55
CA ALA A 100 -3.79 -13.34 3.31
C ALA A 100 -5.16 -13.03 2.66
N THR A 101 -5.24 -12.95 1.34
CA THR A 101 -6.50 -12.69 0.63
C THR A 101 -7.45 -13.88 0.75
N ALA A 102 -6.98 -15.10 0.52
CA ALA A 102 -7.82 -16.29 0.61
C ALA A 102 -8.41 -16.46 2.03
N LEU A 103 -7.55 -16.45 3.06
CA LEU A 103 -7.99 -16.57 4.45
C LEU A 103 -8.84 -15.36 4.88
N GLY A 104 -8.44 -14.16 4.45
CA GLY A 104 -9.15 -12.91 4.70
C GLY A 104 -10.55 -12.90 4.09
N THR A 105 -10.70 -13.43 2.87
CA THR A 105 -12.00 -13.55 2.20
C THR A 105 -12.92 -14.51 2.94
N LEU A 106 -12.43 -15.69 3.32
CA LEU A 106 -13.21 -16.68 4.07
C LEU A 106 -13.68 -16.13 5.42
N ALA A 107 -12.76 -15.56 6.19
CA ALA A 107 -13.07 -14.96 7.49
C ALA A 107 -13.96 -13.71 7.35
N GLY A 108 -13.67 -12.85 6.38
CA GLY A 108 -14.44 -11.65 6.08
C GLY A 108 -15.86 -11.95 5.64
N TYR A 109 -16.05 -12.96 4.78
CA TYR A 109 -17.37 -13.45 4.41
C TYR A 109 -18.17 -13.91 5.65
N GLY A 110 -17.55 -14.76 6.48
CA GLY A 110 -18.14 -15.19 7.73
C GLY A 110 -18.59 -14.02 8.61
N LEU A 111 -17.71 -13.04 8.84
CA LEU A 111 -17.98 -11.87 9.69
C LEU A 111 -18.98 -10.87 9.06
N GLY A 112 -19.04 -10.77 7.75
CA GLY A 112 -19.94 -9.86 7.04
C GLY A 112 -21.38 -10.41 6.91
N ARG A 113 -21.51 -11.73 6.73
CA ARG A 113 -22.82 -12.36 6.41
C ARG A 113 -23.50 -13.01 7.59
N PHE A 114 -22.76 -13.53 8.56
CA PHE A 114 -23.36 -14.27 9.69
C PHE A 114 -23.34 -13.46 10.97
N LYS A 115 -24.40 -13.61 11.77
CA LYS A 115 -24.47 -13.06 13.13
C LYS A 115 -24.00 -14.13 14.12
N TYR A 116 -22.81 -13.95 14.67
CA TYR A 116 -22.25 -14.87 15.64
C TYR A 116 -22.75 -14.60 17.05
N ARG A 117 -22.82 -15.65 17.88
CA ARG A 117 -23.24 -15.60 19.29
C ARG A 117 -22.34 -14.67 20.13
N ILE A 118 -21.05 -14.59 19.80
CA ILE A 118 -20.04 -13.75 20.49
C ILE A 118 -20.19 -12.28 20.07
N GLY A 119 -20.96 -11.98 19.03
CA GLY A 119 -21.14 -10.65 18.45
C GLY A 119 -20.01 -10.27 17.48
N ASN A 120 -20.39 -9.97 16.25
CA ASN A 120 -19.46 -9.61 15.18
C ASN A 120 -18.58 -8.41 15.55
N ARG A 121 -19.11 -7.47 16.36
CA ARG A 121 -18.37 -6.29 16.83
C ARG A 121 -17.14 -6.68 17.64
N ASN A 122 -17.24 -7.66 18.52
CA ASN A 122 -16.12 -8.10 19.36
C ASN A 122 -15.04 -8.78 18.52
N LEU A 123 -15.43 -9.60 17.54
CA LEU A 123 -14.51 -10.24 16.62
C LEU A 123 -13.78 -9.21 15.73
N VAL A 124 -14.51 -8.23 15.20
CA VAL A 124 -13.92 -7.11 14.43
C VAL A 124 -12.93 -6.32 15.28
N MET A 125 -13.30 -6.00 16.53
CA MET A 125 -12.40 -5.30 17.45
C MET A 125 -11.18 -6.14 17.80
N TRP A 126 -11.32 -7.46 17.89
CA TRP A 126 -10.17 -8.36 18.08
C TRP A 126 -9.20 -8.31 16.88
N PHE A 127 -9.70 -8.39 15.64
CA PHE A 127 -8.85 -8.22 14.44
C PHE A 127 -8.18 -6.84 14.39
N LEU A 128 -8.92 -5.77 14.74
CA LEU A 128 -8.36 -4.41 14.82
C LEU A 128 -7.24 -4.33 15.86
N SER A 129 -7.41 -4.95 17.03
CA SER A 129 -6.41 -4.91 18.10
C SER A 129 -5.06 -5.50 17.68
N GLN A 130 -5.04 -6.50 16.80
CA GLN A 130 -3.80 -7.07 16.27
C GLN A 130 -2.95 -6.05 15.50
N ARG A 131 -3.56 -5.03 14.91
CA ARG A 131 -2.84 -3.97 14.17
C ARG A 131 -2.11 -2.99 15.08
N PHE A 132 -2.57 -2.83 16.31
CA PHE A 132 -1.93 -1.95 17.29
C PHE A 132 -0.72 -2.62 17.96
N MET A 133 -0.54 -3.92 17.76
CA MET A 133 0.61 -4.63 18.30
C MET A 133 1.89 -4.22 17.56
N PRO A 134 2.88 -3.65 18.26
CA PRO A 134 4.14 -3.26 17.63
C PRO A 134 4.84 -4.49 17.04
N PRO A 135 5.24 -4.52 15.76
CA PRO A 135 5.94 -5.67 15.17
C PRO A 135 7.19 -6.06 15.96
N ILE A 136 7.89 -5.09 16.55
CA ILE A 136 9.09 -5.33 17.33
C ILE A 136 8.83 -6.22 18.57
N ALA A 137 7.64 -6.15 19.17
CA ALA A 137 7.28 -6.99 20.32
C ALA A 137 7.12 -8.47 19.95
N THR A 138 6.84 -8.75 18.68
CA THR A 138 6.62 -10.11 18.18
C THR A 138 7.88 -10.75 17.59
N VAL A 139 8.95 -9.99 17.36
CA VAL A 139 10.18 -10.50 16.73
C VAL A 139 10.79 -11.63 17.53
N ILE A 140 10.96 -11.48 18.85
CA ILE A 140 11.58 -12.51 19.69
C ILE A 140 10.77 -13.81 19.69
N PRO A 141 9.44 -13.80 19.95
CA PRO A 141 8.63 -15.01 19.85
C PRO A 141 8.70 -15.68 18.47
N PHE A 142 8.64 -14.92 17.38
CA PHE A 142 8.75 -15.47 16.03
C PHE A 142 10.11 -16.13 15.79
N VAL A 143 11.21 -15.49 16.19
CA VAL A 143 12.57 -16.06 16.04
C VAL A 143 12.69 -17.36 16.79
N LEU A 144 12.24 -17.41 18.04
CA LEU A 144 12.32 -18.64 18.86
C LEU A 144 11.48 -19.77 18.26
N MET A 145 10.25 -19.48 17.84
CA MET A 145 9.37 -20.46 17.22
C MET A 145 9.95 -20.96 15.88
N PHE A 146 10.42 -20.06 15.02
CA PHE A 146 10.94 -20.41 13.70
C PHE A 146 12.29 -21.15 13.81
N LYS A 147 13.09 -20.88 14.83
CA LYS A 147 14.28 -21.66 15.11
C LYS A 147 13.93 -23.12 15.41
N GLN A 148 12.91 -23.37 16.22
CA GLN A 148 12.45 -24.73 16.56
C GLN A 148 11.82 -25.44 15.35
N LEU A 149 11.14 -24.69 14.48
CA LEU A 149 10.48 -25.23 13.29
C LEU A 149 11.40 -25.30 12.04
N HIS A 150 12.67 -24.92 12.18
CA HIS A 150 13.63 -24.82 11.07
C HIS A 150 13.16 -23.92 9.92
N LEU A 151 12.42 -22.83 10.25
CA LEU A 151 11.87 -21.86 9.29
C LEU A 151 12.67 -20.56 9.23
N LEU A 152 13.74 -20.39 10.02
CA LEU A 152 14.63 -19.24 9.94
C LEU A 152 15.30 -19.20 8.55
N ASP A 153 15.44 -17.99 8.01
CA ASP A 153 16.06 -17.71 6.71
C ASP A 153 15.45 -18.48 5.55
N THR A 154 14.16 -18.83 5.65
CA THR A 154 13.42 -19.48 4.58
C THR A 154 12.35 -18.57 3.97
N PRO A 155 12.07 -18.65 2.66
CA PRO A 155 10.96 -17.93 2.02
C PRO A 155 9.60 -18.26 2.66
N LEU A 156 9.43 -19.53 3.13
CA LEU A 156 8.21 -19.96 3.79
C LEU A 156 8.02 -19.26 5.14
N GLY A 157 9.07 -19.15 5.96
CA GLY A 157 9.04 -18.40 7.22
C GLY A 157 8.63 -16.94 6.99
N MET A 158 9.27 -16.28 6.01
CA MET A 158 8.92 -14.90 5.65
C MET A 158 7.49 -14.76 5.11
N THR A 159 7.02 -15.73 4.34
CA THR A 159 5.62 -15.77 3.85
C THR A 159 4.63 -15.84 5.03
N ILE A 160 4.89 -16.72 6.02
CA ILE A 160 4.04 -16.86 7.21
C ILE A 160 3.99 -15.55 8.01
N VAL A 161 5.15 -14.91 8.25
CA VAL A 161 5.22 -13.64 8.98
C VAL A 161 4.43 -12.56 8.25
N ASN A 162 4.68 -12.37 6.95
CA ASN A 162 3.98 -11.36 6.16
C ASN A 162 2.47 -11.61 6.10
N THR A 163 2.06 -12.88 5.94
CA THR A 163 0.65 -13.26 5.99
C THR A 163 0.03 -12.91 7.34
N THR A 164 0.69 -13.23 8.44
CA THR A 164 0.19 -12.98 9.80
C THR A 164 -0.08 -11.49 10.03
N PHE A 165 0.83 -10.61 9.61
CA PHE A 165 0.64 -9.16 9.78
C PHE A 165 -0.37 -8.54 8.79
N THR A 166 -0.55 -9.14 7.62
CA THR A 166 -1.45 -8.63 6.59
C THR A 166 -2.88 -9.16 6.76
N LEU A 167 -3.03 -10.36 7.33
CA LEU A 167 -4.31 -11.05 7.48
C LEU A 167 -5.41 -10.22 8.18
N PRO A 168 -5.16 -9.55 9.32
CA PRO A 168 -6.21 -8.75 9.97
C PRO A 168 -6.77 -7.66 9.05
N PHE A 169 -5.92 -7.06 8.23
CA PHE A 169 -6.33 -6.04 7.26
C PHE A 169 -7.18 -6.63 6.14
N ALA A 170 -6.75 -7.77 5.58
CA ALA A 170 -7.52 -8.49 4.57
C ALA A 170 -8.91 -8.89 5.08
N VAL A 171 -9.00 -9.42 6.31
CA VAL A 171 -10.27 -9.79 6.95
C VAL A 171 -11.20 -8.58 7.08
N LEU A 172 -10.70 -7.43 7.53
CA LEU A 172 -11.52 -6.24 7.74
C LEU A 172 -12.05 -5.67 6.42
N ILE A 173 -11.19 -5.56 5.40
CA ILE A 173 -11.60 -5.09 4.07
C ILE A 173 -12.66 -6.01 3.47
N MET A 174 -12.41 -7.32 3.49
CA MET A 174 -13.35 -8.30 2.94
C MET A 174 -14.66 -8.34 3.71
N ARG A 175 -14.61 -8.22 5.03
CA ARG A 175 -15.81 -8.11 5.87
C ARG A 175 -16.67 -6.92 5.49
N ASP A 176 -16.10 -5.74 5.31
CA ASP A 176 -16.84 -4.53 4.94
C ASP A 176 -17.42 -4.69 3.53
N PHE A 177 -16.65 -5.22 2.59
CA PHE A 177 -17.13 -5.54 1.25
C PHE A 177 -18.36 -6.47 1.27
N PHE A 178 -18.29 -7.58 2.03
CA PHE A 178 -19.41 -8.52 2.11
C PHE A 178 -20.60 -7.99 2.94
N ALA A 179 -20.37 -7.09 3.88
CA ALA A 179 -21.44 -6.44 4.64
C ALA A 179 -22.25 -5.47 3.79
N ASP A 180 -21.58 -4.77 2.85
CA ASP A 180 -22.21 -3.79 1.96
C ASP A 180 -22.84 -4.45 0.72
N PHE A 181 -22.61 -5.75 0.50
CA PHE A 181 -23.13 -6.46 -0.66
C PHE A 181 -24.66 -6.66 -0.54
N PRO A 182 -25.47 -6.24 -1.56
CA PRO A 182 -26.92 -6.31 -1.51
C PRO A 182 -27.43 -7.73 -1.25
N PRO A 183 -28.34 -7.91 -0.27
CA PRO A 183 -28.92 -9.23 0.05
C PRO A 183 -29.61 -9.87 -1.14
N ASP A 184 -30.27 -9.09 -1.97
CA ASP A 184 -31.08 -9.55 -3.12
C ASP A 184 -30.24 -10.38 -4.12
N LEU A 185 -28.97 -10.03 -4.31
CA LEU A 185 -28.06 -10.78 -5.19
C LEU A 185 -27.73 -12.17 -4.63
N HIS A 186 -27.62 -12.25 -3.31
CA HIS A 186 -27.40 -13.55 -2.65
C HIS A 186 -28.64 -14.44 -2.71
N GLU A 187 -29.82 -13.85 -2.47
CA GLU A 187 -31.10 -14.56 -2.56
C GLU A 187 -31.37 -15.03 -4.00
N ALA A 188 -31.08 -14.22 -5.00
CA ALA A 188 -31.16 -14.61 -6.42
C ALA A 188 -30.27 -15.81 -6.71
N ALA A 189 -29.00 -15.80 -6.25
CA ALA A 189 -28.09 -16.94 -6.46
C ALA A 189 -28.60 -18.23 -5.79
N LEU A 190 -29.24 -18.15 -4.61
CA LEU A 190 -29.84 -19.31 -3.96
C LEU A 190 -31.05 -19.86 -4.77
N VAL A 191 -31.84 -18.98 -5.39
CA VAL A 191 -32.95 -19.38 -6.27
C VAL A 191 -32.41 -20.06 -7.54
N ASP A 192 -31.26 -19.61 -8.03
CA ASP A 192 -30.58 -20.21 -9.19
C ASP A 192 -29.84 -21.53 -8.85
N GLY A 193 -29.90 -21.98 -7.58
CA GLY A 193 -29.36 -23.27 -7.15
C GLY A 193 -27.91 -23.19 -6.64
N ALA A 194 -27.34 -22.01 -6.41
CA ALA A 194 -26.07 -21.89 -5.74
C ALA A 194 -26.16 -22.33 -4.27
N THR A 195 -25.20 -23.14 -3.80
CA THR A 195 -25.13 -23.65 -2.42
C THR A 195 -23.99 -22.99 -1.63
#